data_483eba41e1ac40e3822096d5323fa01e
#
_entry.id   483eba41e1ac40e3822096d5323fa01e
#
_cell.length_a   1.000
_cell.length_b   1.000
_cell.length_c   1.000
_cell.angle_alpha   90.00
_cell.angle_beta   90.00
_cell.angle_gamma   90.00
#
_symmetry.space_group_name_H-M   'P 1'
#
loop_
_entity.id
_entity.type
_entity.pdbx_description
1 polymer ?
#
loop_
_entity_poly.entity_id
_entity_poly.type
_entity_poly.pdbx_seq_one_letter_code
_entity_poly.pdbx_strand_id
1 'polypeptide(L)'
;MVNVPTGVWVNEKGRIVRPGEVAYSSDKSFTVGGRTLTVQGDIYVTALRDWVEKGEKSAYALPRQDLAKRLKGRGRAEAEADCSFKLGVYFHEAGKPELAARYWKQAQELNPESWNYHRQDWAFTPAEAGKKWFAKFLGLDGRPYYAPLDLAKPEKK
;
A
#
# COMPACT_ATOMS: atom_id res chain seq x y z
N MET A 1 0.10 1.63 5.22
CA MET A 1 -0.07 1.51 3.74
C MET A 1 1.32 1.34 3.15
N VAL A 2 1.55 0.24 2.44
CA VAL A 2 2.90 -0.10 1.93
C VAL A 2 3.05 0.31 0.47
N ASN A 3 1.98 0.23 -0.32
CA ASN A 3 1.98 0.57 -1.75
C ASN A 3 0.59 1.07 -2.18
N VAL A 4 0.47 1.62 -3.40
CA VAL A 4 -0.77 2.12 -4.00
C VAL A 4 -1.02 1.42 -5.34
N PRO A 5 -2.28 1.21 -5.74
CA PRO A 5 -3.53 1.58 -5.06
C PRO A 5 -3.87 0.69 -3.87
N THR A 6 -4.46 1.27 -2.83
CA THR A 6 -4.94 0.53 -1.65
C THR A 6 -6.33 0.98 -1.29
N GLY A 7 -7.26 0.04 -1.14
CA GLY A 7 -8.64 0.28 -0.73
C GLY A 7 -8.87 -0.08 0.73
N VAL A 8 -9.63 0.74 1.43
CA VAL A 8 -10.14 0.48 2.78
C VAL A 8 -11.66 0.56 2.72
N TRP A 9 -12.35 -0.48 3.17
CA TRP A 9 -13.82 -0.48 3.17
C TRP A 9 -14.34 0.03 4.50
N VAL A 10 -15.17 1.05 4.44
CA VAL A 10 -15.77 1.71 5.61
C VAL A 10 -17.29 1.69 5.44
N ASN A 11 -18.00 1.18 6.44
CA ASN A 11 -19.48 1.14 6.40
C ASN A 11 -20.10 2.51 6.75
N GLU A 12 -21.44 2.59 6.67
CA GLU A 12 -22.23 3.80 6.91
C GLU A 12 -22.11 4.31 8.36
N LYS A 13 -21.65 3.47 9.28
CA LYS A 13 -21.36 3.83 10.68
C LYS A 13 -19.94 4.34 10.91
N GLY A 14 -19.17 4.57 9.83
CA GLY A 14 -17.78 5.00 9.89
C GLY A 14 -16.81 3.92 10.38
N ARG A 15 -17.20 2.65 10.37
CA ARG A 15 -16.36 1.54 10.84
C ARG A 15 -15.64 0.87 9.68
N ILE A 16 -14.35 0.63 9.85
CA ILE A 16 -13.59 -0.19 8.90
C ILE A 16 -14.12 -1.62 8.98
N VAL A 17 -14.46 -2.19 7.83
CA VAL A 17 -14.90 -3.60 7.68
C VAL A 17 -13.89 -4.45 6.92
N ARG A 18 -13.01 -3.81 6.14
CA ARG A 18 -11.88 -4.47 5.48
C ARG A 18 -10.75 -3.45 5.27
N PRO A 19 -9.56 -3.67 5.81
CA PRO A 19 -8.40 -2.80 5.61
C PRO A 19 -7.51 -3.31 4.49
N GLY A 20 -6.89 -2.37 3.76
CA GLY A 20 -5.64 -2.57 3.06
C GLY A 20 -5.60 -3.56 1.89
N GLU A 21 -6.66 -3.69 1.09
CA GLU A 21 -6.62 -4.49 -0.13
C GLU A 21 -6.05 -3.72 -1.33
N VAL A 22 -5.40 -4.42 -2.25
CA VAL A 22 -4.96 -3.86 -3.53
C VAL A 22 -6.18 -3.58 -4.41
N ALA A 23 -6.46 -2.29 -4.70
CA ALA A 23 -7.73 -1.83 -5.23
C ALA A 23 -7.64 -1.44 -6.72
N TYR A 24 -7.49 -2.42 -7.60
CA TYR A 24 -7.64 -2.21 -9.04
C TYR A 24 -9.08 -2.43 -9.47
N SER A 25 -9.54 -1.65 -10.45
CA SER A 25 -10.91 -1.72 -10.99
C SER A 25 -11.13 -2.80 -12.06
N SER A 26 -10.05 -3.40 -12.56
CA SER A 26 -10.06 -4.47 -13.56
C SER A 26 -8.75 -5.24 -13.52
N ASP A 27 -8.76 -6.44 -14.07
CA ASP A 27 -7.56 -7.22 -14.27
C ASP A 27 -6.58 -6.49 -15.18
N LYS A 28 -5.30 -6.49 -14.82
CA LYS A 28 -4.22 -5.90 -15.62
C LYS A 28 -2.99 -6.76 -15.51
N SER A 29 -2.27 -6.84 -16.64
CA SER A 29 -0.94 -7.41 -16.68
C SER A 29 0.01 -6.44 -17.38
N PHE A 30 1.20 -6.26 -16.82
CA PHE A 30 2.25 -5.44 -17.40
C PHE A 30 3.61 -6.08 -17.13
N THR A 31 4.48 -6.05 -18.14
CA THR A 31 5.81 -6.65 -18.06
C THR A 31 6.85 -5.58 -17.80
N VAL A 32 7.67 -5.77 -16.79
CA VAL A 32 8.75 -4.87 -16.39
C VAL A 32 9.99 -5.70 -16.07
N GLY A 33 11.11 -5.40 -16.73
CA GLY A 33 12.38 -6.09 -16.49
C GLY A 33 12.30 -7.62 -16.71
N GLY A 34 11.51 -8.06 -17.69
CA GLY A 34 11.28 -9.49 -17.96
C GLY A 34 10.36 -10.21 -16.97
N ARG A 35 9.78 -9.49 -16.00
CA ARG A 35 8.81 -10.02 -15.03
C ARG A 35 7.41 -9.51 -15.35
N THR A 36 6.44 -10.42 -15.41
CA THR A 36 5.03 -10.04 -15.57
C THR A 36 4.39 -9.83 -14.21
N LEU A 37 3.83 -8.65 -14.02
CA LEU A 37 3.01 -8.30 -12.87
C LEU A 37 1.55 -8.42 -13.28
N THR A 38 0.79 -9.25 -12.59
CA THR A 38 -0.66 -9.37 -12.77
C THR A 38 -1.38 -8.87 -11.54
N VAL A 39 -2.40 -8.05 -11.74
CA VAL A 39 -3.30 -7.58 -10.69
C VAL A 39 -4.71 -8.04 -10.99
N GLN A 40 -5.38 -8.56 -9.97
CA GLN A 40 -6.69 -9.20 -10.07
C GLN A 40 -7.80 -8.20 -9.65
N GLY A 41 -8.02 -7.17 -10.47
CA GLY A 41 -9.00 -6.12 -10.19
C GLY A 41 -10.43 -6.64 -10.19
N ASP A 42 -10.76 -7.57 -11.07
CA ASP A 42 -12.12 -8.12 -11.19
C ASP A 42 -12.56 -8.87 -9.93
N ILE A 43 -11.64 -9.56 -9.26
CA ILE A 43 -11.90 -10.18 -7.95
C ILE A 43 -12.20 -9.11 -6.90
N TYR A 44 -11.41 -8.03 -6.88
CA TYR A 44 -11.64 -6.91 -5.97
C TYR A 44 -13.01 -6.26 -6.17
N VAL A 45 -13.36 -5.95 -7.42
CA VAL A 45 -14.65 -5.31 -7.76
C VAL A 45 -15.83 -6.23 -7.44
N THR A 46 -15.71 -7.53 -7.72
CA THR A 46 -16.75 -8.53 -7.39
C THR A 46 -17.00 -8.59 -5.89
N ALA A 47 -15.93 -8.67 -5.11
CA ALA A 47 -16.03 -8.70 -3.65
C ALA A 47 -16.60 -7.40 -3.07
N LEU A 48 -16.20 -6.26 -3.63
CA LEU A 48 -16.71 -4.94 -3.22
C LEU A 48 -18.22 -4.82 -3.50
N ARG A 49 -18.69 -5.26 -4.67
CA ARG A 49 -20.13 -5.25 -5.01
C ARG A 49 -20.94 -6.16 -4.10
N ASP A 50 -20.47 -7.37 -3.84
CA ASP A 50 -21.12 -8.28 -2.89
C ASP A 50 -21.26 -7.63 -1.50
N TRP A 51 -20.22 -6.96 -1.03
CA TRP A 51 -20.29 -6.25 0.24
C TRP A 51 -21.26 -5.05 0.21
N VAL A 52 -21.28 -4.26 -0.85
CA VAL A 52 -22.24 -3.14 -0.99
C VAL A 52 -23.67 -3.63 -0.97
N GLU A 53 -23.96 -4.77 -1.61
CA GLU A 53 -25.31 -5.36 -1.67
C GLU A 53 -25.73 -6.01 -0.34
N LYS A 54 -24.82 -6.71 0.33
CA LYS A 54 -25.14 -7.56 1.50
C LYS A 54 -24.74 -6.96 2.85
N GLY A 55 -23.94 -5.88 2.83
CA GLY A 55 -23.45 -5.22 4.05
C GLY A 55 -22.71 -6.20 4.98
N GLU A 56 -23.11 -6.23 6.24
CA GLU A 56 -22.51 -7.11 7.27
C GLU A 56 -22.69 -8.61 6.99
N LYS A 57 -23.63 -8.99 6.10
CA LYS A 57 -23.86 -10.39 5.68
C LYS A 57 -22.94 -10.85 4.55
N SER A 58 -22.16 -9.96 3.98
CA SER A 58 -21.17 -10.33 2.96
C SER A 58 -20.07 -11.19 3.57
N ALA A 59 -19.70 -12.25 2.84
CA ALA A 59 -18.56 -13.09 3.21
C ALA A 59 -17.21 -12.35 3.20
N TYR A 60 -17.17 -11.18 2.57
CA TYR A 60 -15.98 -10.35 2.47
C TYR A 60 -15.87 -9.28 3.58
N ALA A 61 -16.94 -9.03 4.33
CA ALA A 61 -16.88 -8.23 5.55
C ALA A 61 -16.18 -9.04 6.65
N LEU A 62 -15.07 -8.55 7.16
CA LEU A 62 -14.28 -9.28 8.14
C LEU A 62 -14.96 -9.27 9.52
N PRO A 63 -15.01 -10.42 10.21
CA PRO A 63 -15.37 -10.46 11.61
C PRO A 63 -14.45 -9.56 12.46
N ARG A 64 -14.97 -8.98 13.54
CA ARG A 64 -14.23 -8.06 14.41
C ARG A 64 -12.89 -8.62 14.88
N GLN A 65 -12.81 -9.92 15.18
CA GLN A 65 -11.59 -10.56 15.65
C GLN A 65 -10.51 -10.60 14.54
N ASP A 66 -10.90 -10.87 13.29
CA ASP A 66 -9.96 -10.93 12.17
C ASP A 66 -9.57 -9.52 11.72
N LEU A 67 -10.49 -8.58 11.80
CA LEU A 67 -10.21 -7.17 11.60
C LEU A 67 -9.16 -6.66 12.59
N ALA A 68 -9.29 -6.99 13.88
CA ALA A 68 -8.33 -6.60 14.92
C ALA A 68 -6.91 -7.17 14.65
N LYS A 69 -6.81 -8.40 14.14
CA LYS A 69 -5.51 -8.99 13.75
C LYS A 69 -4.86 -8.25 12.58
N ARG A 70 -5.65 -7.75 11.64
CA ARG A 70 -5.16 -7.01 10.46
C ARG A 70 -4.88 -5.55 10.74
N LEU A 71 -5.64 -4.92 11.62
CA LEU A 71 -5.43 -3.55 12.09
C LEU A 71 -4.37 -3.51 13.20
N LYS A 72 -3.26 -4.23 13.02
CA LYS A 72 -2.13 -4.13 13.94
C LYS A 72 -1.71 -2.66 14.05
N GLY A 73 -1.54 -2.19 15.28
CA GLY A 73 -0.97 -0.88 15.55
C GLY A 73 0.41 -0.76 14.89
N ARG A 74 0.79 0.45 14.53
CA ARG A 74 2.13 0.71 14.00
C ARG A 74 3.18 0.38 15.05
N GLY A 75 4.21 -0.34 14.64
CA GLY A 75 5.40 -0.51 15.46
C GLY A 75 6.13 0.82 15.67
N ARG A 76 7.02 0.86 16.65
CA ARG A 76 7.81 2.07 16.93
C ARG A 76 8.60 2.55 15.71
N ALA A 77 9.26 1.65 15.00
CA ALA A 77 10.03 1.98 13.80
C ALA A 77 9.16 2.58 12.68
N GLU A 78 7.95 2.04 12.46
CA GLU A 78 7.01 2.58 11.47
C GLU A 78 6.49 3.98 11.86
N ALA A 79 6.23 4.21 13.15
CA ALA A 79 5.82 5.53 13.64
C ALA A 79 6.96 6.56 13.51
N GLU A 80 8.18 6.16 13.81
CA GLU A 80 9.38 6.98 13.66
C GLU A 80 9.67 7.28 12.19
N ALA A 81 9.46 6.31 11.29
CA ALA A 81 9.54 6.50 9.85
C ALA A 81 8.55 7.56 9.34
N ASP A 82 7.29 7.51 9.81
CA ASP A 82 6.28 8.52 9.44
C ASP A 82 6.69 9.92 9.92
N CYS A 83 7.22 10.04 11.14
CA CYS A 83 7.70 11.33 11.67
C CYS A 83 8.90 11.85 10.86
N SER A 84 9.86 10.99 10.58
CA SER A 84 11.04 11.34 9.76
C SER A 84 10.62 11.78 8.37
N PHE A 85 9.68 11.07 7.74
CA PHE A 85 9.19 11.46 6.42
C PHE A 85 8.54 12.85 6.41
N LYS A 86 7.70 13.14 7.41
CA LYS A 86 7.07 14.46 7.57
C LYS A 86 8.09 15.57 7.81
N LEU A 87 9.14 15.30 8.58
CA LEU A 87 10.25 16.25 8.76
C LEU A 87 10.97 16.52 7.44
N GLY A 88 11.17 15.48 6.62
CA GLY A 88 11.72 15.65 5.28
C GLY A 88 10.88 16.58 4.41
N VAL A 89 9.55 16.41 4.40
CA VAL A 89 8.64 17.33 3.67
C VAL A 89 8.74 18.75 4.21
N TYR A 90 8.69 18.92 5.51
CA TYR A 90 8.83 20.23 6.15
C TYR A 90 10.13 20.95 5.76
N PHE A 91 11.27 20.24 5.80
CA PHE A 91 12.55 20.84 5.42
C PHE A 91 12.66 21.12 3.92
N HIS A 92 12.02 20.33 3.09
CA HIS A 92 11.92 20.62 1.66
C HIS A 92 11.16 21.93 1.40
N GLU A 93 10.00 22.09 2.02
CA GLU A 93 9.18 23.32 1.93
C GLU A 93 9.92 24.56 2.52
N ALA A 94 10.73 24.33 3.54
CA ALA A 94 11.58 25.38 4.13
C ALA A 94 12.86 25.70 3.32
N GLY A 95 13.03 25.13 2.12
CA GLY A 95 14.21 25.37 1.27
C GLY A 95 15.51 24.77 1.81
N LYS A 96 15.44 23.71 2.60
CA LYS A 96 16.59 23.00 3.20
C LYS A 96 16.74 21.58 2.63
N PRO A 97 17.15 21.44 1.35
CA PRO A 97 17.11 20.16 0.64
C PRO A 97 18.00 19.08 1.26
N GLU A 98 19.14 19.43 1.83
CA GLU A 98 20.03 18.44 2.47
C GLU A 98 19.40 17.81 3.72
N LEU A 99 18.70 18.60 4.54
CA LEU A 99 17.96 18.10 5.69
C LEU A 99 16.77 17.24 5.22
N ALA A 100 16.06 17.69 4.19
CA ALA A 100 14.96 16.91 3.61
C ALA A 100 15.44 15.52 3.17
N ALA A 101 16.51 15.46 2.38
CA ALA A 101 17.09 14.21 1.90
C ALA A 101 17.51 13.28 3.06
N ARG A 102 18.13 13.83 4.11
CA ARG A 102 18.53 13.08 5.31
C ARG A 102 17.32 12.41 5.98
N TYR A 103 16.24 13.16 6.22
CA TYR A 103 15.07 12.63 6.91
C TYR A 103 14.26 11.65 6.04
N TRP A 104 14.18 11.86 4.73
CA TRP A 104 13.57 10.88 3.82
C TRP A 104 14.35 9.58 3.77
N LYS A 105 15.68 9.65 3.73
CA LYS A 105 16.53 8.46 3.84
C LYS A 105 16.29 7.70 5.13
N GLN A 106 16.25 8.40 6.27
CA GLN A 106 15.93 7.80 7.57
C GLN A 106 14.56 7.11 7.58
N ALA A 107 13.54 7.73 7.00
CA ALA A 107 12.21 7.12 6.89
C ALA A 107 12.22 5.83 6.07
N GLN A 108 12.99 5.82 4.97
CA GLN A 108 13.12 4.65 4.09
C GLN A 108 13.93 3.52 4.75
N GLU A 109 14.92 3.83 5.57
CA GLU A 109 15.69 2.86 6.35
C GLU A 109 14.87 2.23 7.47
N LEU A 110 14.04 3.03 8.17
CA LEU A 110 13.15 2.56 9.24
C LEU A 110 11.97 1.72 8.73
N ASN A 111 11.51 1.97 7.51
CA ASN A 111 10.43 1.21 6.89
C ASN A 111 10.70 0.98 5.39
N PRO A 112 11.64 0.07 5.05
CA PRO A 112 12.08 -0.17 3.67
C PRO A 112 11.00 -0.77 2.77
N GLU A 113 9.98 -1.38 3.36
CA GLU A 113 8.85 -1.96 2.62
C GLU A 113 7.85 -0.89 2.13
N SER A 114 7.93 0.34 2.63
CA SER A 114 7.03 1.41 2.23
C SER A 114 7.43 2.01 0.88
N TRP A 115 6.74 1.59 -0.18
CA TRP A 115 6.88 2.19 -1.50
C TRP A 115 6.43 3.66 -1.55
N ASN A 116 5.54 4.07 -0.65
CA ASN A 116 5.03 5.44 -0.62
C ASN A 116 6.10 6.46 -0.26
N TYR A 117 7.00 6.15 0.69
CA TYR A 117 8.10 7.05 1.03
C TYR A 117 9.05 7.25 -0.15
N HIS A 118 9.38 6.17 -0.85
CA HIS A 118 10.23 6.24 -2.04
C HIS A 118 9.56 7.01 -3.17
N ARG A 119 8.29 6.72 -3.47
CA ARG A 119 7.56 7.39 -4.55
C ARG A 119 7.42 8.89 -4.31
N GLN A 120 7.16 9.29 -3.08
CA GLN A 120 7.05 10.70 -2.72
C GLN A 120 8.40 11.41 -2.84
N ASP A 121 9.48 10.80 -2.37
CA ASP A 121 10.85 11.32 -2.52
C ASP A 121 11.20 11.47 -4.01
N TRP A 122 10.93 10.45 -4.83
CA TRP A 122 11.21 10.51 -6.27
C TRP A 122 10.36 11.55 -7.02
N ALA A 123 9.20 11.93 -6.50
CA ALA A 123 8.39 12.98 -7.09
C ALA A 123 9.11 14.36 -7.08
N PHE A 124 10.05 14.55 -6.17
CA PHE A 124 10.90 15.76 -6.15
C PHE A 124 12.10 15.69 -7.11
N THR A 125 12.38 14.49 -7.67
CA THR A 125 13.42 14.27 -8.68
C THR A 125 12.89 13.51 -9.89
N PRO A 126 11.90 14.06 -10.63
CA PRO A 126 11.13 13.31 -11.63
C PRO A 126 11.98 12.74 -12.77
N ALA A 127 13.09 13.39 -13.15
CA ALA A 127 14.01 12.88 -14.17
C ALA A 127 14.66 11.52 -13.80
N GLU A 128 14.79 11.24 -12.50
CA GLU A 128 15.42 10.02 -11.99
C GLU A 128 14.40 9.00 -11.47
N ALA A 129 13.14 9.41 -11.31
CA ALA A 129 12.11 8.61 -10.65
C ALA A 129 11.94 7.22 -11.26
N GLY A 130 11.91 7.11 -12.57
CA GLY A 130 11.77 5.83 -13.28
C GLY A 130 12.95 4.90 -13.03
N LYS A 131 14.19 5.42 -13.08
CA LYS A 131 15.42 4.66 -12.81
C LYS A 131 15.46 4.16 -11.36
N LYS A 132 15.15 5.02 -10.40
CA LYS A 132 15.12 4.67 -8.98
C LYS A 132 14.03 3.64 -8.67
N TRP A 133 12.85 3.82 -9.26
CA TRP A 133 11.76 2.84 -9.14
C TRP A 133 12.18 1.47 -9.67
N PHE A 134 12.79 1.43 -10.87
CA PHE A 134 13.21 0.19 -11.49
C PHE A 134 14.30 -0.53 -10.67
N ALA A 135 15.27 0.20 -10.16
CA ALA A 135 16.31 -0.36 -9.29
C ALA A 135 15.70 -1.00 -8.02
N LYS A 136 14.76 -0.30 -7.35
CA LYS A 136 14.04 -0.87 -6.19
C LYS A 136 13.18 -2.06 -6.57
N PHE A 137 12.54 -2.04 -7.74
CA PHE A 137 11.74 -3.16 -8.25
C PHE A 137 12.59 -4.41 -8.48
N LEU A 138 13.76 -4.28 -9.09
CA LEU A 138 14.69 -5.40 -9.24
C LEU A 138 15.17 -5.95 -7.90
N GLY A 139 15.38 -5.10 -6.90
CA GLY A 139 15.75 -5.47 -5.53
C GLY A 139 14.67 -6.21 -4.75
N LEU A 140 13.47 -6.41 -5.30
CA LEU A 140 12.45 -7.27 -4.70
C LEU A 140 12.86 -8.75 -4.65
N ASP A 141 13.75 -9.17 -5.53
CA ASP A 141 14.31 -10.53 -5.58
C ASP A 141 13.24 -11.64 -5.45
N GLY A 142 12.25 -11.58 -6.33
CA GLY A 142 11.12 -12.53 -6.37
C GLY A 142 9.97 -12.22 -5.40
N ARG A 143 10.15 -11.32 -4.44
CA ARG A 143 9.05 -10.88 -3.57
C ARG A 143 7.97 -10.14 -4.39
N PRO A 144 6.69 -10.29 -4.03
CA PRO A 144 5.62 -9.63 -4.78
C PRO A 144 5.66 -8.11 -4.61
N TYR A 145 5.49 -7.38 -5.71
CA TYR A 145 5.37 -5.92 -5.71
C TYR A 145 4.08 -5.43 -5.03
N TYR A 146 3.00 -6.16 -5.20
CA TYR A 146 1.75 -6.00 -4.47
C TYR A 146 1.51 -7.20 -3.58
N ALA A 147 0.99 -6.97 -2.38
CA ALA A 147 0.50 -8.06 -1.56
C ALA A 147 -0.61 -8.82 -2.32
N PRO A 148 -0.66 -10.17 -2.24
CA PRO A 148 -1.77 -10.92 -2.79
C PRO A 148 -3.11 -10.46 -2.20
N LEU A 149 -4.16 -10.47 -3.03
CA LEU A 149 -5.51 -10.21 -2.54
C LEU A 149 -5.94 -11.35 -1.61
N ASP A 150 -6.46 -10.96 -0.45
CA ASP A 150 -7.10 -11.90 0.47
C ASP A 150 -8.63 -11.86 0.30
N LEU A 151 -9.05 -12.02 -0.94
CA LEU A 151 -10.45 -12.01 -1.39
C LEU A 151 -10.82 -13.35 -2.07
N ALA A 152 -10.16 -14.44 -1.70
CA ALA A 152 -10.60 -15.78 -2.13
C ALA A 152 -12.05 -16.00 -1.71
N LYS A 153 -12.88 -16.53 -2.62
CA LYS A 153 -14.25 -16.90 -2.25
C LYS A 153 -14.17 -17.85 -1.05
N PRO A 154 -14.90 -17.58 0.04
CA PRO A 154 -14.99 -18.54 1.12
C PRO A 154 -15.53 -19.86 0.52
N GLU A 155 -14.85 -20.97 0.80
CA GLU A 155 -15.34 -22.28 0.43
C GLU A 155 -16.77 -22.43 0.98
N LYS A 156 -17.71 -22.77 0.09
CA LYS A 156 -19.07 -23.07 0.53
C LYS A 156 -18.97 -24.31 1.45
N LYS A 157 -19.15 -24.07 2.75
CA LYS A 157 -19.41 -25.15 3.70
C LYS A 157 -20.79 -25.70 3.48
#